data_3d21da782dcc7e87a4a9fafe35222289
#
_entry.id   3d21da782dcc7e87a4a9fafe35222289
#
_cell.length_a   1.000
_cell.length_b   1.000
_cell.length_c   1.000
_cell.angle_alpha   90.00
_cell.angle_beta   90.00
_cell.angle_gamma   90.00
#
_symmetry.space_group_name_H-M   'P 1'
#
loop_
_entity.id
_entity.type
_entity.pdbx_description
1 polymer ?
#
loop_
_entity_poly.entity_id
_entity_poly.type
_entity_poly.pdbx_seq_one_letter_code
_entity_poly.pdbx_strand_id
1 'polypeptide(L)'
;MDFNNFYNGQEFETYKYLGAFVHMNGVTFRTYAPAASHVAVIGEFNDWQETPMNRCGNGQFFEATISNAKVGQMYKYRIYNNGSFVDHCDPYMYTSEVRPNNASIIFDMNQYTFHDDAWMNQRFSEDMPINVYEMHFGSWKKPGEKADDWYTYREMAD
;
A
#
# COMPACT_ATOMS: atom_id res chain seq x y z
N MET A 1 -8.19 0.38 -14.91
CA MET A 1 -6.83 0.11 -15.44
C MET A 1 -6.95 -0.45 -16.83
N ASP A 2 -6.14 0.00 -17.75
CA ASP A 2 -6.02 -0.60 -19.09
C ASP A 2 -5.00 -1.75 -19.06
N PHE A 3 -5.46 -2.99 -19.22
CA PHE A 3 -4.59 -4.16 -19.17
C PHE A 3 -3.61 -4.23 -20.35
N ASN A 4 -3.95 -3.72 -21.52
CA ASN A 4 -3.04 -3.69 -22.66
C ASN A 4 -1.88 -2.73 -22.38
N ASN A 5 -2.18 -1.54 -21.86
CA ASN A 5 -1.16 -0.58 -21.44
C ASN A 5 -0.28 -1.14 -20.32
N PHE A 6 -0.86 -1.88 -19.37
CA PHE A 6 -0.09 -2.55 -18.33
C PHE A 6 0.96 -3.52 -18.92
N TYR A 7 0.55 -4.41 -19.83
CA TYR A 7 1.48 -5.37 -20.42
C TYR A 7 2.51 -4.74 -21.36
N ASN A 8 2.19 -3.58 -21.94
CA ASN A 8 3.11 -2.82 -22.77
C ASN A 8 4.02 -1.87 -21.96
N GLY A 9 3.91 -1.85 -20.63
CA GLY A 9 4.67 -0.94 -19.76
C GLY A 9 4.26 0.53 -19.90
N GLN A 10 3.02 0.80 -20.33
CA GLN A 10 2.48 2.14 -20.57
C GLN A 10 1.40 2.54 -19.53
N GLU A 11 1.13 1.69 -18.55
CA GLU A 11 0.21 1.98 -17.44
C GLU A 11 0.99 2.50 -16.23
N PHE A 12 0.91 3.80 -15.97
CA PHE A 12 1.65 4.46 -14.89
C PHE A 12 0.83 4.65 -13.61
N GLU A 13 -0.46 4.29 -13.63
CA GLU A 13 -1.38 4.47 -12.49
C GLU A 13 -1.87 3.12 -11.91
N THR A 14 -1.06 2.08 -12.00
CA THR A 14 -1.38 0.74 -11.47
C THR A 14 -1.78 0.75 -10.00
N TYR A 15 -1.21 1.67 -9.21
CA TYR A 15 -1.54 1.89 -7.80
C TYR A 15 -2.99 2.31 -7.55
N LYS A 16 -3.69 2.80 -8.56
CA LYS A 16 -5.14 3.09 -8.49
C LYS A 16 -6.02 1.85 -8.66
N TYR A 17 -5.41 0.74 -9.05
CA TYR A 17 -6.11 -0.52 -9.29
C TYR A 17 -5.62 -1.65 -8.40
N LEU A 18 -4.30 -1.81 -8.23
CA LEU A 18 -3.67 -2.84 -7.39
C LEU A 18 -3.51 -2.34 -5.96
N GLY A 19 -3.73 -3.24 -5.00
CA GLY A 19 -3.70 -2.92 -3.57
C GLY A 19 -5.01 -3.21 -2.86
N ALA A 20 -5.19 -2.62 -1.68
CA ALA A 20 -6.38 -2.71 -0.86
C ALA A 20 -7.17 -1.40 -0.91
N PHE A 21 -8.41 -1.45 -1.38
CA PHE A 21 -9.28 -0.28 -1.55
C PHE A 21 -10.48 -0.33 -0.62
N VAL A 22 -10.57 0.67 0.24
CA VAL A 22 -11.68 0.82 1.21
C VAL A 22 -12.87 1.49 0.53
N HIS A 23 -14.06 0.95 0.73
CA HIS A 23 -15.32 1.52 0.28
C HIS A 23 -16.48 1.12 1.21
N MET A 24 -17.70 1.60 0.94
CA MET A 24 -18.85 1.40 1.83
C MET A 24 -19.18 -0.07 2.12
N ASN A 25 -18.86 -0.97 1.19
CA ASN A 25 -19.19 -2.41 1.29
C ASN A 25 -18.03 -3.27 1.79
N GLY A 26 -16.97 -2.66 2.36
CA GLY A 26 -15.79 -3.35 2.85
C GLY A 26 -14.51 -2.96 2.11
N VAL A 27 -13.61 -3.92 1.92
CA VAL A 27 -12.31 -3.69 1.27
C VAL A 27 -12.17 -4.62 0.07
N THR A 28 -11.81 -4.06 -1.08
CA THR A 28 -11.45 -4.83 -2.27
C THR A 28 -9.93 -4.95 -2.36
N PHE A 29 -9.45 -6.17 -2.40
CA PHE A 29 -8.03 -6.52 -2.55
C PHE A 29 -7.77 -6.95 -3.99
N ARG A 30 -6.71 -6.42 -4.61
CA ARG A 30 -6.27 -6.78 -5.96
C ARG A 30 -4.78 -6.96 -6.03
N THR A 31 -4.35 -8.04 -6.67
CA THR A 31 -2.93 -8.30 -6.90
C THR A 31 -2.68 -8.89 -8.28
N TYR A 32 -1.46 -8.72 -8.78
CA TYR A 32 -0.96 -9.32 -10.01
C TYR A 32 -0.06 -10.48 -9.67
N ALA A 33 -0.43 -11.69 -10.10
CA ALA A 33 0.30 -12.92 -9.84
C ALA A 33 0.23 -13.88 -11.04
N PRO A 34 0.95 -13.58 -12.13
CA PRO A 34 0.79 -14.29 -13.41
C PRO A 34 1.14 -15.76 -13.35
N ALA A 35 2.08 -16.17 -12.48
CA ALA A 35 2.51 -17.55 -12.31
C ALA A 35 1.69 -18.32 -11.27
N ALA A 36 0.75 -17.68 -10.57
CA ALA A 36 -0.03 -18.34 -9.53
C ALA A 36 -1.07 -19.31 -10.13
N SER A 37 -1.19 -20.49 -9.54
CA SER A 37 -2.32 -21.40 -9.81
C SER A 37 -3.61 -20.85 -9.20
N HIS A 38 -3.54 -20.32 -7.98
CA HIS A 38 -4.59 -19.51 -7.33
C HIS A 38 -3.98 -18.59 -6.26
N VAL A 39 -4.78 -17.64 -5.79
CA VAL A 39 -4.40 -16.70 -4.73
C VAL A 39 -5.54 -16.63 -3.71
N ALA A 40 -5.19 -16.52 -2.44
CA ALA A 40 -6.12 -16.20 -1.36
C ALA A 40 -5.62 -14.95 -0.61
N VAL A 41 -6.54 -14.18 -0.05
CA VAL A 41 -6.24 -13.13 0.92
C VAL A 41 -6.47 -13.68 2.33
N ILE A 42 -5.49 -13.44 3.22
CA ILE A 42 -5.52 -13.82 4.63
C ILE A 42 -5.27 -12.58 5.47
N GLY A 43 -5.91 -12.47 6.62
CA GLY A 43 -5.74 -11.33 7.49
C GLY A 43 -6.58 -11.41 8.76
N GLU A 44 -6.55 -10.36 9.57
CA GLU A 44 -7.30 -10.29 10.83
C GLU A 44 -8.81 -10.35 10.63
N PHE A 45 -9.31 -9.95 9.46
CA PHE A 45 -10.75 -9.98 9.12
C PHE A 45 -11.31 -11.40 8.90
N ASN A 46 -10.46 -12.40 8.72
CA ASN A 46 -10.83 -13.80 8.52
C ASN A 46 -10.03 -14.77 9.40
N ASP A 47 -9.50 -14.28 10.54
CA ASP A 47 -8.67 -15.05 11.49
C ASP A 47 -7.48 -15.74 10.79
N TRP A 48 -6.89 -15.05 9.81
CA TRP A 48 -5.78 -15.54 8.97
C TRP A 48 -6.12 -16.82 8.19
N GLN A 49 -7.41 -17.12 8.04
CA GLN A 49 -7.89 -18.18 7.16
C GLN A 49 -7.93 -17.69 5.71
N GLU A 50 -7.98 -18.61 4.78
CA GLU A 50 -8.00 -18.28 3.37
C GLU A 50 -9.37 -17.79 2.90
N THR A 51 -9.39 -16.64 2.27
CA THR A 51 -10.49 -16.22 1.42
C THR A 51 -10.01 -16.26 -0.04
N PRO A 52 -10.49 -17.19 -0.85
CA PRO A 52 -10.07 -17.31 -2.25
C PRO A 52 -10.35 -16.02 -3.03
N MET A 53 -9.41 -15.65 -3.88
CA MET A 53 -9.54 -14.52 -4.80
C MET A 53 -9.93 -15.00 -6.19
N ASN A 54 -10.84 -14.27 -6.84
CA ASN A 54 -11.27 -14.57 -8.19
C ASN A 54 -10.27 -14.02 -9.22
N ARG A 55 -10.04 -14.79 -10.28
CA ARG A 55 -9.26 -14.30 -11.42
C ARG A 55 -10.04 -13.20 -12.15
N CYS A 56 -9.37 -12.14 -12.51
CA CYS A 56 -9.94 -11.02 -13.27
C CYS A 56 -8.96 -10.54 -14.35
N GLY A 57 -9.41 -9.56 -15.14
CA GLY A 57 -8.68 -9.10 -16.30
C GLY A 57 -8.50 -10.23 -17.33
N ASN A 58 -7.27 -10.49 -17.74
CA ASN A 58 -6.93 -11.60 -18.63
C ASN A 58 -6.50 -12.87 -17.88
N GLY A 59 -6.90 -13.01 -16.60
CA GLY A 59 -6.64 -14.17 -15.78
C GLY A 59 -5.30 -14.17 -15.01
N GLN A 60 -4.56 -13.07 -15.05
CA GLN A 60 -3.29 -12.92 -14.31
C GLN A 60 -3.43 -12.02 -13.07
N PHE A 61 -4.55 -11.36 -12.94
CA PHE A 61 -4.93 -10.57 -11.78
C PHE A 61 -5.90 -11.37 -10.90
N PHE A 62 -5.90 -11.05 -9.62
CA PHE A 62 -6.77 -11.67 -8.63
C PHE A 62 -7.45 -10.60 -7.80
N GLU A 63 -8.74 -10.80 -7.50
CA GLU A 63 -9.56 -9.86 -6.77
C GLU A 63 -10.44 -10.58 -5.74
N ALA A 64 -10.58 -9.99 -4.56
CA ALA A 64 -11.62 -10.37 -3.58
C ALA A 64 -12.12 -9.13 -2.86
N THR A 65 -13.43 -9.09 -2.57
CA THR A 65 -14.03 -8.06 -1.72
C THR A 65 -14.48 -8.68 -0.40
N ILE A 66 -14.01 -8.13 0.70
CA ILE A 66 -14.25 -8.61 2.05
C ILE A 66 -15.07 -7.58 2.80
N SER A 67 -16.32 -7.92 3.09
CA SER A 67 -17.29 -6.97 3.66
C SER A 67 -17.00 -6.56 5.11
N ASN A 68 -16.37 -7.43 5.90
CA ASN A 68 -16.00 -7.18 7.29
C ASN A 68 -14.56 -6.68 7.48
N ALA A 69 -13.77 -6.56 6.42
CA ALA A 69 -12.43 -5.97 6.49
C ALA A 69 -12.51 -4.47 6.75
N LYS A 70 -11.60 -3.97 7.60
CA LYS A 70 -11.57 -2.58 8.07
C LYS A 70 -10.17 -2.00 8.00
N VAL A 71 -10.10 -0.67 7.91
CA VAL A 71 -8.86 0.09 8.05
C VAL A 71 -8.14 -0.28 9.34
N GLY A 72 -6.82 -0.41 9.26
CA GLY A 72 -5.93 -0.76 10.36
C GLY A 72 -5.68 -2.27 10.51
N GLN A 73 -6.50 -3.13 9.90
CA GLN A 73 -6.29 -4.58 9.95
C GLN A 73 -5.14 -5.02 9.06
N MET A 74 -4.41 -6.03 9.53
CA MET A 74 -3.29 -6.65 8.83
C MET A 74 -3.76 -7.71 7.84
N TYR A 75 -3.02 -7.83 6.72
CA TYR A 75 -3.30 -8.85 5.71
C TYR A 75 -2.04 -9.24 4.92
N LYS A 76 -2.13 -10.41 4.23
CA LYS A 76 -1.17 -10.88 3.23
C LYS A 76 -1.91 -11.57 2.08
N TYR A 77 -1.19 -11.74 0.98
CA TYR A 77 -1.62 -12.63 -0.10
C TYR A 77 -0.93 -13.97 0.03
N ARG A 78 -1.71 -15.06 0.07
CA ARG A 78 -1.21 -16.43 -0.04
C ARG A 78 -1.23 -16.84 -1.50
N ILE A 79 -0.06 -17.01 -2.08
CA ILE A 79 0.11 -17.25 -3.50
C ILE A 79 0.55 -18.70 -3.70
N TYR A 80 -0.22 -19.45 -4.46
CA TYR A 80 0.03 -20.85 -4.76
C TYR A 80 0.68 -21.01 -6.12
N ASN A 81 1.75 -21.80 -6.16
CA ASN A 81 2.41 -22.22 -7.38
C ASN A 81 3.05 -23.61 -7.20
N ASN A 82 2.91 -24.49 -8.21
CA ASN A 82 3.53 -25.83 -8.24
C ASN A 82 3.30 -26.65 -6.95
N GLY A 83 2.09 -26.61 -6.38
CA GLY A 83 1.71 -27.41 -5.20
C GLY A 83 2.21 -26.89 -3.86
N SER A 84 2.88 -25.74 -3.83
CA SER A 84 3.30 -25.02 -2.62
C SER A 84 2.68 -23.62 -2.57
N PHE A 85 2.79 -22.94 -1.42
CA PHE A 85 2.39 -21.56 -1.29
C PHE A 85 3.45 -20.70 -0.57
N VAL A 86 3.35 -19.41 -0.78
CA VAL A 86 4.12 -18.38 -0.05
C VAL A 86 3.20 -17.26 0.34
N ASP A 87 3.35 -16.76 1.56
CA ASP A 87 2.63 -15.59 2.07
C ASP A 87 3.45 -14.32 1.80
N HIS A 88 2.92 -13.42 0.97
CA HIS A 88 3.54 -12.16 0.60
C HIS A 88 2.77 -10.97 1.14
N CYS A 89 3.51 -9.92 1.53
CA CYS A 89 2.93 -8.60 1.68
C CYS A 89 2.43 -8.06 0.32
N ASP A 90 1.53 -7.12 0.37
CA ASP A 90 1.03 -6.43 -0.83
C ASP A 90 2.10 -5.47 -1.36
N PRO A 91 2.56 -5.61 -2.62
CA PRO A 91 3.51 -4.66 -3.22
C PRO A 91 2.98 -3.23 -3.30
N TYR A 92 1.65 -3.05 -3.25
CA TYR A 92 0.96 -1.76 -3.33
C TYR A 92 0.44 -1.28 -1.97
N MET A 93 0.91 -1.85 -0.86
CA MET A 93 0.53 -1.37 0.48
C MET A 93 1.02 0.04 0.73
N TYR A 94 0.21 0.86 1.37
CA TYR A 94 0.60 2.19 1.84
C TYR A 94 1.27 2.16 3.21
N THR A 95 1.01 1.14 4.03
CA THR A 95 1.61 0.97 5.35
C THR A 95 1.77 -0.52 5.70
N SER A 96 2.72 -0.82 6.55
CA SER A 96 3.07 -2.19 6.96
C SER A 96 3.33 -2.28 8.45
N GLU A 97 3.38 -3.51 8.95
CA GLU A 97 3.90 -3.78 10.29
C GLU A 97 5.34 -3.28 10.47
N VAL A 98 5.69 -3.07 11.73
CA VAL A 98 7.08 -2.79 12.11
C VAL A 98 7.88 -4.09 12.06
N ARG A 99 9.10 -4.00 11.52
CA ARG A 99 10.04 -5.14 11.47
C ARG A 99 10.24 -5.77 12.86
N PRO A 100 10.40 -7.10 12.96
CA PRO A 100 10.73 -8.08 11.88
C PRO A 100 9.52 -8.59 11.08
N ASN A 101 8.31 -8.27 11.48
CA ASN A 101 7.10 -8.65 10.75
C ASN A 101 6.98 -7.91 9.41
N ASN A 102 6.07 -8.34 8.55
CA ASN A 102 5.94 -7.79 7.21
C ASN A 102 4.51 -7.87 6.63
N ALA A 103 3.49 -7.92 7.48
CA ALA A 103 2.13 -7.84 6.95
C ALA A 103 1.83 -6.44 6.44
N SER A 104 1.02 -6.37 5.41
CA SER A 104 0.43 -5.12 4.93
C SER A 104 -0.69 -4.69 5.86
N ILE A 105 -0.93 -3.40 5.99
CA ILE A 105 -2.04 -2.86 6.79
C ILE A 105 -3.00 -2.13 5.85
N ILE A 106 -4.30 -2.40 6.00
CA ILE A 106 -5.34 -1.72 5.23
C ILE A 106 -5.34 -0.24 5.59
N PHE A 107 -5.16 0.61 4.60
CA PHE A 107 -5.09 2.05 4.76
C PHE A 107 -6.07 2.75 3.81
N ASP A 108 -6.78 3.77 4.32
CA ASP A 108 -7.64 4.61 3.49
C ASP A 108 -6.92 5.93 3.18
N MET A 109 -6.55 6.13 1.94
CA MET A 109 -5.91 7.35 1.46
C MET A 109 -6.79 8.60 1.58
N ASN A 110 -8.11 8.43 1.74
CA ASN A 110 -9.05 9.53 1.85
C ASN A 110 -9.26 10.03 3.31
N GLN A 111 -8.54 9.47 4.28
CA GLN A 111 -8.66 9.88 5.69
C GLN A 111 -8.12 11.29 5.98
N TYR A 112 -7.25 11.80 5.12
CA TYR A 112 -6.64 13.11 5.29
C TYR A 112 -7.10 14.07 4.21
N THR A 113 -7.57 15.23 4.62
CA THR A 113 -7.88 16.35 3.72
C THR A 113 -6.69 17.31 3.74
N PHE A 114 -6.07 17.51 2.59
CA PHE A 114 -5.01 18.48 2.43
C PHE A 114 -5.61 19.90 2.47
N HIS A 115 -4.89 20.84 3.08
CA HIS A 115 -5.27 22.26 3.17
C HIS A 115 -4.21 23.15 2.51
N ASP A 116 -3.66 22.68 1.41
CA ASP A 116 -2.53 23.29 0.70
C ASP A 116 -2.90 23.87 -0.67
N ASP A 117 -4.20 24.09 -0.94
CA ASP A 117 -4.71 24.63 -2.20
C ASP A 117 -4.01 25.94 -2.62
N ALA A 118 -3.76 26.84 -1.67
CA ALA A 118 -3.06 28.09 -1.93
C ALA A 118 -1.63 27.87 -2.43
N TRP A 119 -0.94 26.89 -1.85
CA TRP A 119 0.40 26.48 -2.26
C TRP A 119 0.37 25.79 -3.63
N MET A 120 -0.54 24.85 -3.83
CA MET A 120 -0.67 24.12 -5.08
C MET A 120 -1.02 25.01 -6.28
N ASN A 121 -1.76 26.09 -6.03
CA ASN A 121 -2.10 27.09 -7.05
C ASN A 121 -0.94 28.06 -7.38
N GLN A 122 0.07 28.16 -6.51
CA GLN A 122 1.27 28.99 -6.70
C GLN A 122 2.46 28.18 -7.23
N ARG A 123 2.21 27.11 -8.01
CA ARG A 123 3.27 26.24 -8.50
C ARG A 123 4.43 27.04 -9.08
N PHE A 124 5.63 26.65 -8.67
CA PHE A 124 6.89 27.22 -9.11
C PHE A 124 6.96 27.36 -10.64
N SER A 125 7.38 28.51 -11.12
CA SER A 125 7.88 28.59 -12.47
C SER A 125 9.24 27.88 -12.52
N GLU A 126 9.58 27.28 -13.65
CA GLU A 126 10.87 26.58 -13.87
C GLU A 126 12.08 27.48 -13.61
N ASP A 127 11.88 28.80 -13.63
CA ASP A 127 12.92 29.82 -13.44
C ASP A 127 13.12 30.26 -11.98
N MET A 128 12.40 29.68 -11.02
CA MET A 128 12.57 30.04 -9.60
C MET A 128 13.74 29.27 -8.96
N PRO A 129 14.61 29.95 -8.20
CA PRO A 129 15.65 29.27 -7.42
C PRO A 129 15.03 28.39 -6.34
N ILE A 130 15.56 27.16 -6.21
CA ILE A 130 15.11 26.17 -5.22
C ILE A 130 16.25 25.95 -4.23
N ASN A 131 15.93 25.97 -2.94
CA ASN A 131 16.82 25.50 -1.89
C ASN A 131 16.38 24.10 -1.47
N VAL A 132 17.28 23.13 -1.60
CA VAL A 132 17.05 21.74 -1.19
C VAL A 132 17.90 21.44 0.04
N TYR A 133 17.26 21.00 1.10
CA TYR A 133 17.92 20.51 2.30
C TYR A 133 17.57 19.02 2.49
N GLU A 134 18.58 18.18 2.36
CA GLU A 134 18.43 16.74 2.55
C GLU A 134 18.94 16.34 3.94
N MET A 135 18.15 15.57 4.68
CA MET A 135 18.58 15.05 5.97
C MET A 135 18.09 13.61 6.17
N HIS A 136 18.87 12.83 6.90
CA HIS A 136 18.44 11.52 7.36
C HIS A 136 17.58 11.69 8.62
N PHE A 137 16.26 11.62 8.47
CA PHE A 137 15.27 11.95 9.50
C PHE A 137 15.51 11.23 10.83
N GLY A 138 15.76 9.92 10.81
CA GLY A 138 15.93 9.11 12.02
C GLY A 138 17.25 9.34 12.78
N SER A 139 18.24 10.03 12.19
CA SER A 139 19.54 10.28 12.81
C SER A 139 19.92 11.75 12.93
N TRP A 140 19.13 12.66 12.34
CA TRP A 140 19.40 14.10 12.39
C TRP A 140 19.42 14.64 13.82
N LYS A 141 18.37 14.36 14.58
CA LYS A 141 18.21 14.70 15.99
C LYS A 141 17.36 13.64 16.67
N LYS A 142 17.65 13.32 17.92
CA LYS A 142 16.89 12.36 18.71
C LYS A 142 16.32 13.02 19.96
N PRO A 143 15.09 12.68 20.40
CA PRO A 143 14.51 13.19 21.65
C PRO A 143 15.17 12.61 22.89
N GLY A 144 15.82 11.44 22.77
CA GLY A 144 16.44 10.71 23.88
C GLY A 144 17.68 9.94 23.44
N GLU A 145 18.21 9.12 24.37
CA GLU A 145 19.46 8.37 24.17
C GLU A 145 19.25 6.97 23.56
N LYS A 146 18.00 6.47 23.52
CA LYS A 146 17.74 5.13 22.99
C LYS A 146 17.87 5.11 21.47
N ALA A 147 18.25 3.94 20.93
CA ALA A 147 18.46 3.77 19.49
C ALA A 147 17.19 3.98 18.67
N ASP A 148 16.04 3.69 19.25
CA ASP A 148 14.71 3.75 18.65
C ASP A 148 13.88 4.96 19.12
N ASP A 149 14.46 5.91 19.83
CA ASP A 149 13.84 7.20 20.14
C ASP A 149 13.96 8.11 18.92
N TRP A 150 12.85 8.27 18.20
CA TRP A 150 12.76 9.15 17.03
C TRP A 150 11.68 10.21 17.24
N TYR A 151 11.94 11.41 16.72
CA TYR A 151 10.90 12.42 16.59
C TYR A 151 9.84 11.97 15.58
N THR A 152 8.59 12.28 15.86
CA THR A 152 7.53 12.23 14.83
C THR A 152 7.74 13.35 13.81
N TYR A 153 7.13 13.21 12.63
CA TYR A 153 7.17 14.27 11.60
C TYR A 153 6.65 15.62 12.13
N ARG A 154 5.66 15.60 13.02
CA ARG A 154 5.08 16.81 13.61
C ARG A 154 6.06 17.50 14.57
N GLU A 155 6.70 16.74 15.44
CA GLU A 155 7.70 17.28 16.36
C GLU A 155 8.97 17.81 15.67
N MET A 156 9.27 17.29 14.48
CA MET A 156 10.40 17.79 13.68
C MET A 156 10.04 19.03 12.86
N ALA A 157 8.76 19.30 12.65
CA ALA A 157 8.29 20.48 11.92
C ALA A 157 8.26 21.74 12.79
N ASP A 158 8.22 21.60 14.13
CA ASP A 158 8.25 22.67 15.14
C ASP A 158 9.68 23.05 15.54
#